data_eeb654be57a9025f0bca568da8fca982
#
_entry.id   eeb654be57a9025f0bca568da8fca982
#
_cell.length_a   1.000
_cell.length_b   1.000
_cell.length_c   1.000
_cell.angle_alpha   90.00
_cell.angle_beta   90.00
_cell.angle_gamma   90.00
#
_symmetry.space_group_name_H-M   'P 1'
#
loop_
_entity.id
_entity.type
_entity.pdbx_description
1 polymer ?
#
loop_
_entity_poly.entity_id
_entity_poly.type
_entity_poly.pdbx_seq_one_letter_code
_entity_poly.pdbx_strand_id
1 'polypeptide(L)'
;MEVYIVRHGEVPHNAFGIYNGEDEDLTDKGIMQALDLRDKLKDIKFDVVIASPLLRTIHTENILTYYDDSIITDNRLRERDCGDLSGLPIEVTDREEYWNYYTKIQYGTSENIQIFFKRVYDFLDELKLKDYENVLIVAHSGVSKAFSGYFEGINDGHFLNRGLKNCEIKMYEL
;
A
#
# COMPACT_ATOMS: atom_id res chain seq x y z
N MET A 1 -0.38 -10.26 -17.27
CA MET A 1 -1.35 -9.87 -16.22
C MET A 1 -1.14 -8.42 -15.89
N GLU A 2 -2.20 -7.57 -15.98
CA GLU A 2 -2.14 -6.18 -15.52
C GLU A 2 -2.47 -6.12 -14.03
N VAL A 3 -1.55 -5.56 -13.24
CA VAL A 3 -1.70 -5.41 -11.78
C VAL A 3 -1.81 -3.93 -11.45
N TYR A 4 -2.97 -3.53 -10.99
CA TYR A 4 -3.29 -2.17 -10.58
C TYR A 4 -3.13 -2.05 -9.06
N ILE A 5 -2.18 -1.25 -8.60
CA ILE A 5 -2.03 -0.97 -7.17
C ILE A 5 -2.57 0.41 -6.83
N VAL A 6 -3.40 0.47 -5.80
CA VAL A 6 -4.02 1.67 -5.24
C VAL A 6 -3.59 1.83 -3.79
N ARG A 7 -3.18 3.04 -3.40
CA ARG A 7 -3.06 3.39 -1.99
C ARG A 7 -4.42 3.78 -1.44
N HIS A 8 -4.76 3.35 -0.22
CA HIS A 8 -5.98 3.73 0.50
C HIS A 8 -6.22 5.25 0.53
N GLY A 9 -7.46 5.69 0.73
CA GLY A 9 -7.83 7.09 0.93
C GLY A 9 -7.18 7.71 2.18
N GLU A 10 -7.24 9.04 2.30
CA GLU A 10 -6.64 9.75 3.43
C GLU A 10 -7.22 9.26 4.77
N VAL A 11 -6.35 9.12 5.76
CA VAL A 11 -6.67 8.87 7.18
C VAL A 11 -6.09 9.99 8.05
N PRO A 12 -6.55 10.20 9.31
CA PRO A 12 -6.10 11.32 10.14
C PRO A 12 -4.59 11.45 10.29
N HIS A 13 -3.87 10.37 10.56
CA HIS A 13 -2.41 10.42 10.70
C HIS A 13 -1.69 10.85 9.41
N ASN A 14 -2.21 10.45 8.23
CA ASN A 14 -1.62 10.94 6.97
C ASN A 14 -1.72 12.47 6.84
N ALA A 15 -2.87 13.05 7.25
CA ALA A 15 -3.11 14.49 7.17
C ALA A 15 -2.18 15.27 8.12
N PHE A 16 -1.77 14.67 9.24
CA PHE A 16 -0.94 15.32 10.27
C PHE A 16 0.53 14.92 10.22
N GLY A 17 0.97 14.10 9.26
CA GLY A 17 2.36 13.66 9.19
C GLY A 17 2.78 12.78 10.37
N ILE A 18 1.92 11.85 10.76
CA ILE A 18 2.12 10.93 11.89
C ILE A 18 2.24 9.50 11.35
N TYR A 19 3.06 8.67 11.99
CA TYR A 19 3.13 7.25 11.68
C TYR A 19 1.80 6.57 12.00
N ASN A 20 1.19 5.92 10.99
CA ASN A 20 -0.12 5.29 11.11
C ASN A 20 -0.11 4.09 12.06
N GLY A 21 -1.17 4.02 12.89
CA GLY A 21 -1.55 2.80 13.58
C GLY A 21 -2.35 1.83 12.68
N GLU A 22 -2.85 0.75 13.29
CA GLU A 22 -3.63 -0.28 12.58
C GLU A 22 -5.10 0.12 12.38
N ASP A 23 -5.72 0.76 13.37
CA ASP A 23 -7.18 0.93 13.50
C ASP A 23 -7.72 2.26 12.95
N GLU A 24 -7.00 2.90 12.04
CA GLU A 24 -7.47 4.14 11.44
C GLU A 24 -8.38 3.90 10.25
N ASP A 25 -9.49 4.65 10.23
CA ASP A 25 -10.42 4.69 9.13
C ASP A 25 -10.27 5.97 8.29
N LEU A 26 -10.93 5.99 7.13
CA LEU A 26 -10.89 7.11 6.18
C LEU A 26 -11.47 8.39 6.79
N THR A 27 -10.85 9.53 6.46
CA THR A 27 -11.47 10.84 6.63
C THR A 27 -12.56 11.05 5.57
N ASP A 28 -13.43 12.05 5.76
CA ASP A 28 -14.41 12.46 4.72
C ASP A 28 -13.70 12.75 3.38
N LYS A 29 -12.51 13.36 3.43
CA LYS A 29 -11.68 13.57 2.24
C LYS A 29 -11.19 12.25 1.65
N GLY A 30 -10.78 11.28 2.48
CA GLY A 30 -10.38 9.94 2.03
C GLY A 30 -11.51 9.20 1.33
N ILE A 31 -12.75 9.32 1.84
CA ILE A 31 -13.96 8.77 1.20
C ILE A 31 -14.19 9.42 -0.17
N MET A 32 -14.11 10.76 -0.26
CA MET A 32 -14.27 11.46 -1.55
C MET A 32 -13.18 11.06 -2.56
N GLN A 33 -11.93 10.90 -2.12
CA GLN A 33 -10.83 10.42 -2.97
C GLN A 33 -11.14 9.02 -3.54
N ALA A 34 -11.68 8.11 -2.72
CA ALA A 34 -12.04 6.76 -3.15
C ALA A 34 -13.22 6.78 -4.14
N LEU A 35 -14.23 7.64 -3.92
CA LEU A 35 -15.35 7.82 -4.85
C LEU A 35 -14.88 8.35 -6.21
N ASP A 36 -14.01 9.35 -6.23
CA ASP A 36 -13.43 9.91 -7.46
C ASP A 36 -12.59 8.87 -8.23
N LEU A 37 -11.87 8.01 -7.52
CA LEU A 37 -11.10 6.94 -8.13
C LEU A 37 -12.01 5.84 -8.70
N ARG A 38 -13.06 5.45 -7.97
CA ARG A 38 -14.07 4.50 -8.44
C ARG A 38 -14.63 4.88 -9.80
N ASP A 39 -14.98 6.16 -9.97
CA ASP A 39 -15.55 6.66 -11.24
C ASP A 39 -14.55 6.56 -12.40
N LYS A 40 -13.24 6.63 -12.12
CA LYS A 40 -12.18 6.44 -13.12
C LYS A 40 -11.97 4.96 -13.48
N LEU A 41 -12.25 4.05 -12.56
CA LEU A 41 -12.05 2.61 -12.72
C LEU A 41 -13.29 1.87 -13.29
N LYS A 42 -14.44 2.51 -13.40
CA LYS A 42 -15.74 1.90 -13.75
C LYS A 42 -15.76 1.06 -15.03
N ASP A 43 -14.87 1.39 -15.97
CA ASP A 43 -14.80 0.71 -17.28
C ASP A 43 -13.74 -0.41 -17.28
N ILE A 44 -13.00 -0.61 -16.19
CA ILE A 44 -12.02 -1.69 -16.04
C ILE A 44 -12.68 -2.85 -15.31
N LYS A 45 -12.71 -4.01 -15.94
CA LYS A 45 -13.17 -5.24 -15.30
C LYS A 45 -11.99 -5.93 -14.64
N PHE A 46 -12.03 -6.07 -13.32
CA PHE A 46 -11.05 -6.83 -12.56
C PHE A 46 -11.52 -8.27 -12.36
N ASP A 47 -10.61 -9.23 -12.53
CA ASP A 47 -10.89 -10.65 -12.27
C ASP A 47 -10.89 -10.94 -10.77
N VAL A 48 -10.09 -10.18 -10.03
CA VAL A 48 -9.97 -10.27 -8.58
C VAL A 48 -9.57 -8.93 -7.98
N VAL A 49 -10.09 -8.65 -6.79
CA VAL A 49 -9.67 -7.52 -5.95
C VAL A 49 -9.08 -8.07 -4.66
N ILE A 50 -7.85 -7.68 -4.34
CA ILE A 50 -7.12 -8.14 -3.15
C ILE A 50 -6.72 -6.93 -2.33
N ALA A 51 -7.06 -6.92 -1.05
CA ALA A 51 -6.76 -5.81 -0.16
C ALA A 51 -5.82 -6.20 1.00
N SER A 52 -5.09 -5.23 1.52
CA SER A 52 -4.55 -5.33 2.86
C SER A 52 -5.70 -5.49 3.88
N PRO A 53 -5.54 -6.27 4.97
CA PRO A 53 -6.61 -6.47 5.95
C PRO A 53 -6.83 -5.25 6.88
N LEU A 54 -6.12 -4.13 6.71
CA LEU A 54 -6.29 -2.95 7.56
C LEU A 54 -7.56 -2.18 7.21
N LEU A 55 -8.26 -1.64 8.22
CA LEU A 55 -9.57 -1.01 8.09
C LEU A 55 -9.64 0.01 6.94
N ARG A 56 -8.69 0.93 6.84
CA ARG A 56 -8.61 1.95 5.78
C ARG A 56 -8.54 1.41 4.36
N THR A 57 -7.90 0.25 4.18
CA THR A 57 -7.80 -0.42 2.87
C THR A 57 -9.09 -1.17 2.53
N ILE A 58 -9.68 -1.85 3.50
CA ILE A 58 -10.99 -2.49 3.35
C ILE A 58 -12.07 -1.46 3.03
N HIS A 59 -12.10 -0.33 3.75
CA HIS A 59 -13.08 0.73 3.48
C HIS A 59 -12.87 1.36 2.09
N THR A 60 -11.62 1.61 1.68
CA THR A 60 -11.31 2.09 0.32
C THR A 60 -11.78 1.08 -0.72
N GLU A 61 -11.46 -0.20 -0.54
CA GLU A 61 -11.82 -1.28 -1.46
C GLU A 61 -13.35 -1.42 -1.58
N ASN A 62 -14.07 -1.42 -0.47
CA ASN A 62 -15.55 -1.45 -0.45
C ASN A 62 -16.15 -0.33 -1.31
N ILE A 63 -15.60 0.88 -1.23
CA ILE A 63 -16.07 2.00 -2.05
C ILE A 63 -15.77 1.74 -3.53
N LEU A 64 -14.59 1.23 -3.87
CA LEU A 64 -14.18 0.97 -5.25
C LEU A 64 -15.01 -0.13 -5.91
N THR A 65 -15.44 -1.14 -5.14
CA THR A 65 -16.17 -2.33 -5.63
C THR A 65 -17.69 -2.23 -5.45
N TYR A 66 -18.21 -1.09 -5.02
CA TYR A 66 -19.63 -0.92 -4.70
C TYR A 66 -20.12 -1.85 -3.57
N TYR A 67 -19.24 -2.12 -2.58
CA TYR A 67 -19.53 -3.01 -1.45
C TYR A 67 -19.81 -4.47 -1.88
N ASP A 68 -19.03 -4.97 -2.83
CA ASP A 68 -19.04 -6.40 -3.16
C ASP A 68 -18.41 -7.20 -2.02
N ASP A 69 -19.14 -8.17 -1.46
CA ASP A 69 -18.72 -8.97 -0.30
C ASP A 69 -17.61 -10.00 -0.63
N SER A 70 -17.10 -10.05 -1.86
CA SER A 70 -16.07 -10.98 -2.30
C SER A 70 -14.63 -10.54 -2.03
N ILE A 71 -14.39 -9.75 -0.97
CA ILE A 71 -13.07 -9.23 -0.63
C ILE A 71 -12.10 -10.35 -0.27
N ILE A 72 -10.98 -10.42 -0.99
CA ILE A 72 -9.85 -11.25 -0.62
C ILE A 72 -8.82 -10.39 0.10
N THR A 73 -8.39 -10.80 1.28
CA THR A 73 -7.34 -10.10 2.01
C THR A 73 -6.05 -10.90 2.08
N ASP A 74 -4.90 -10.22 2.02
CA ASP A 74 -3.59 -10.84 2.21
C ASP A 74 -2.74 -10.05 3.20
N ASN A 75 -2.25 -10.72 4.25
CA ASN A 75 -1.43 -10.11 5.28
C ASN A 75 -0.08 -9.57 4.76
N ARG A 76 0.42 -10.11 3.65
CA ARG A 76 1.65 -9.62 3.00
C ARG A 76 1.50 -8.21 2.43
N LEU A 77 0.25 -7.73 2.25
CA LEU A 77 -0.08 -6.39 1.79
C LEU A 77 -0.25 -5.36 2.92
N ARG A 78 -0.10 -5.76 4.21
CA ARG A 78 -0.11 -4.80 5.32
C ARG A 78 0.99 -3.76 5.13
N GLU A 79 0.76 -2.53 5.64
CA GLU A 79 1.81 -1.50 5.65
C GLU A 79 3.04 -1.99 6.44
N ARG A 80 4.20 -1.41 6.15
CA ARG A 80 5.39 -1.63 6.96
C ARG A 80 5.06 -1.30 8.41
N ASP A 81 5.20 -2.28 9.28
CA ASP A 81 4.95 -2.08 10.70
C ASP A 81 5.92 -1.03 11.24
N CYS A 82 5.38 0.07 11.75
CA CYS A 82 6.17 1.13 12.35
C CYS A 82 6.50 0.86 13.84
N GLY A 83 5.94 -0.20 14.44
CA GLY A 83 6.20 -0.61 15.81
C GLY A 83 5.93 0.53 16.81
N ASP A 84 6.90 0.79 17.69
CA ASP A 84 6.82 1.85 18.70
C ASP A 84 6.93 3.29 18.13
N LEU A 85 7.12 3.47 16.82
CA LEU A 85 6.96 4.77 16.16
C LEU A 85 5.49 5.14 15.93
N SER A 86 4.55 4.20 16.06
CA SER A 86 3.11 4.45 15.85
C SER A 86 2.62 5.62 16.70
N GLY A 87 1.91 6.55 16.06
CA GLY A 87 1.41 7.76 16.73
C GLY A 87 2.45 8.87 16.92
N LEU A 88 3.71 8.66 16.55
CA LEU A 88 4.74 9.69 16.59
C LEU A 88 4.81 10.48 15.26
N PRO A 89 5.25 11.76 15.31
CA PRO A 89 5.52 12.52 14.10
C PRO A 89 6.54 11.82 13.19
N ILE A 90 6.35 11.88 11.88
CA ILE A 90 7.27 11.23 10.93
C ILE A 90 8.70 11.80 10.97
N GLU A 91 8.85 13.02 11.48
CA GLU A 91 10.13 13.71 11.64
C GLU A 91 11.03 13.13 12.75
N VAL A 92 10.51 12.21 13.58
CA VAL A 92 11.34 11.54 14.61
C VAL A 92 12.37 10.58 13.98
N THR A 93 12.23 10.29 12.70
CA THR A 93 13.21 9.51 11.93
C THR A 93 13.81 10.34 10.81
N ASP A 94 15.04 10.02 10.41
CA ASP A 94 15.53 10.40 9.09
C ASP A 94 14.73 9.63 8.02
N ARG A 95 13.85 10.34 7.31
CA ARG A 95 12.92 9.75 6.35
C ARG A 95 13.63 9.10 5.16
N GLU A 96 14.73 9.68 4.68
CA GLU A 96 15.53 9.10 3.59
C GLU A 96 16.15 7.78 4.05
N GLU A 97 16.75 7.75 5.23
CA GLU A 97 17.35 6.53 5.79
C GLU A 97 16.29 5.50 6.20
N TYR A 98 15.13 5.93 6.74
CA TYR A 98 14.02 5.03 7.08
C TYR A 98 13.51 4.26 5.86
N TRP A 99 13.51 4.87 4.67
CA TRP A 99 13.09 4.26 3.41
C TRP A 99 14.27 3.88 2.51
N ASN A 100 15.48 3.76 3.05
CA ASN A 100 16.66 3.24 2.35
C ASN A 100 16.70 1.71 2.48
N TYR A 101 16.59 0.99 1.35
CA TYR A 101 16.60 -0.48 1.35
C TYR A 101 17.88 -1.06 1.93
N TYR A 102 19.02 -0.36 1.81
CA TYR A 102 20.33 -0.79 2.30
C TYR A 102 20.64 -0.32 3.72
N THR A 103 19.70 0.32 4.40
CA THR A 103 19.91 0.82 5.77
C THR A 103 20.38 -0.27 6.72
N LYS A 104 21.27 0.10 7.62
CA LYS A 104 21.71 -0.72 8.77
C LYS A 104 21.05 -0.24 10.07
N ILE A 105 20.25 0.85 10.01
CA ILE A 105 19.62 1.44 11.18
C ILE A 105 18.33 0.69 11.46
N GLN A 106 18.18 0.25 12.73
CA GLN A 106 16.93 -0.25 13.26
C GLN A 106 16.24 0.86 14.03
N TYR A 107 15.04 1.23 13.59
CA TYR A 107 14.22 2.23 14.24
C TYR A 107 13.24 1.56 15.21
N GLY A 108 13.62 1.49 16.50
CA GLY A 108 12.81 0.86 17.55
C GLY A 108 12.40 -0.57 17.18
N THR A 109 11.13 -0.90 17.35
CA THR A 109 10.55 -2.20 16.99
C THR A 109 9.95 -2.24 15.60
N SER A 110 10.19 -1.22 14.74
CA SER A 110 9.65 -1.18 13.39
C SER A 110 10.14 -2.36 12.53
N GLU A 111 9.31 -2.82 11.62
CA GLU A 111 9.65 -3.89 10.67
C GLU A 111 10.87 -3.51 9.83
N ASN A 112 11.84 -4.42 9.73
CA ASN A 112 13.00 -4.22 8.85
C ASN A 112 12.55 -4.07 7.40
N ILE A 113 13.11 -3.09 6.68
CA ILE A 113 12.68 -2.77 5.32
C ILE A 113 12.87 -3.93 4.33
N GLN A 114 13.93 -4.72 4.48
CA GLN A 114 14.21 -5.85 3.60
C GLN A 114 13.25 -7.02 3.84
N ILE A 115 12.84 -7.24 5.11
CA ILE A 115 11.80 -8.23 5.47
C ILE A 115 10.45 -7.78 4.92
N PHE A 116 10.12 -6.49 5.06
CA PHE A 116 8.92 -5.88 4.50
C PHE A 116 8.85 -6.08 2.97
N PHE A 117 9.90 -5.70 2.24
CA PHE A 117 9.97 -5.87 0.78
C PHE A 117 9.85 -7.34 0.39
N LYS A 118 10.54 -8.24 1.12
CA LYS A 118 10.49 -9.66 0.84
C LYS A 118 9.07 -10.22 0.90
N ARG A 119 8.27 -9.90 1.96
CA ARG A 119 6.90 -10.43 2.04
C ARG A 119 5.98 -9.92 0.93
N VAL A 120 6.19 -8.68 0.47
CA VAL A 120 5.46 -8.12 -0.67
C VAL A 120 5.90 -8.81 -1.98
N TYR A 121 7.19 -9.10 -2.14
CA TYR A 121 7.70 -9.84 -3.30
C TYR A 121 7.18 -11.28 -3.32
N ASP A 122 7.15 -11.98 -2.17
CA ASP A 122 6.57 -13.32 -2.05
C ASP A 122 5.07 -13.34 -2.44
N PHE A 123 4.33 -12.26 -2.19
CA PHE A 123 2.96 -12.08 -2.67
C PHE A 123 2.91 -11.96 -4.20
N LEU A 124 3.75 -11.13 -4.80
CA LEU A 124 3.79 -10.92 -6.26
C LEU A 124 4.23 -12.19 -7.01
N ASP A 125 5.22 -12.90 -6.47
CA ASP A 125 5.69 -14.17 -7.05
C ASP A 125 4.60 -15.25 -7.04
N GLU A 126 3.76 -15.30 -6.00
CA GLU A 126 2.59 -16.19 -5.95
C GLU A 126 1.48 -15.71 -6.89
N LEU A 127 1.22 -14.41 -6.94
CA LEU A 127 0.20 -13.83 -7.83
C LEU A 127 0.51 -14.13 -9.30
N LYS A 128 1.77 -14.08 -9.69
CA LYS A 128 2.25 -14.41 -11.05
C LYS A 128 1.87 -15.81 -11.51
N LEU A 129 1.61 -16.73 -10.59
CA LEU A 129 1.23 -18.12 -10.90
C LEU A 129 -0.29 -18.29 -11.12
N LYS A 130 -1.07 -17.21 -10.95
CA LYS A 130 -2.53 -17.24 -11.13
C LYS A 130 -2.90 -16.91 -12.58
N ASP A 131 -4.05 -17.39 -12.98
CA ASP A 131 -4.61 -17.16 -14.33
C ASP A 131 -5.61 -15.99 -14.28
N TYR A 132 -5.07 -14.76 -14.05
CA TYR A 132 -5.84 -13.52 -14.07
C TYR A 132 -5.33 -12.62 -15.20
N GLU A 133 -6.22 -11.82 -15.80
CA GLU A 133 -5.86 -10.76 -16.77
C GLU A 133 -5.65 -9.43 -16.04
N ASN A 134 -6.62 -9.02 -15.18
CA ASN A 134 -6.64 -7.74 -14.48
C ASN A 134 -6.84 -7.94 -12.97
N VAL A 135 -5.90 -7.47 -12.17
CA VAL A 135 -5.93 -7.57 -10.70
C VAL A 135 -5.89 -6.18 -10.08
N LEU A 136 -6.82 -5.89 -9.17
CA LEU A 136 -6.79 -4.69 -8.36
C LEU A 136 -6.23 -5.00 -6.97
N ILE A 137 -5.21 -4.26 -6.56
CA ILE A 137 -4.60 -4.35 -5.23
C ILE A 137 -4.87 -3.05 -4.47
N VAL A 138 -5.53 -3.12 -3.32
CA VAL A 138 -5.74 -1.96 -2.45
C VAL A 138 -4.84 -2.08 -1.22
N ALA A 139 -3.86 -1.20 -1.13
CA ALA A 139 -2.82 -1.31 -0.11
C ALA A 139 -2.33 0.08 0.39
N HIS A 140 -1.04 0.24 0.60
CA HIS A 140 -0.42 1.35 1.31
C HIS A 140 0.73 1.97 0.53
N SER A 141 1.22 3.14 1.00
CA SER A 141 2.37 3.83 0.39
C SER A 141 3.64 2.96 0.44
N GLY A 142 3.92 2.31 1.57
CA GLY A 142 5.08 1.42 1.68
C GLY A 142 4.97 0.23 0.72
N VAL A 143 3.79 -0.40 0.63
CA VAL A 143 3.56 -1.51 -0.31
C VAL A 143 3.80 -1.05 -1.75
N SER A 144 3.32 0.13 -2.14
CA SER A 144 3.58 0.67 -3.48
C SER A 144 5.08 0.96 -3.74
N LYS A 145 5.86 1.29 -2.69
CA LYS A 145 7.32 1.38 -2.79
C LYS A 145 7.96 0.01 -3.07
N ALA A 146 7.49 -1.03 -2.38
CA ALA A 146 7.97 -2.40 -2.62
C ALA A 146 7.61 -2.87 -4.04
N PHE A 147 6.40 -2.57 -4.54
CA PHE A 147 6.02 -2.80 -5.94
C PHE A 147 6.99 -2.11 -6.91
N SER A 148 7.27 -0.81 -6.68
CA SER A 148 8.26 -0.10 -7.49
C SER A 148 9.64 -0.79 -7.45
N GLY A 149 10.07 -1.30 -6.30
CA GLY A 149 11.30 -2.07 -6.18
C GLY A 149 11.29 -3.37 -6.97
N TYR A 150 10.16 -4.09 -6.98
CA TYR A 150 10.01 -5.34 -7.72
C TYR A 150 10.05 -5.13 -9.25
N PHE A 151 9.30 -4.16 -9.76
CA PHE A 151 9.15 -3.94 -11.21
C PHE A 151 10.22 -3.04 -11.83
N GLU A 152 10.74 -2.05 -11.08
CA GLU A 152 11.66 -1.03 -11.58
C GLU A 152 13.09 -1.20 -11.03
N GLY A 153 13.26 -2.15 -10.09
CA GLY A 153 14.54 -2.43 -9.45
C GLY A 153 14.81 -1.60 -8.20
N ILE A 154 15.66 -2.14 -7.34
CA ILE A 154 16.05 -1.51 -6.07
C ILE A 154 17.03 -0.34 -6.31
N ASN A 155 17.88 -0.43 -7.34
CA ASN A 155 18.81 0.62 -7.76
C ASN A 155 19.69 1.13 -6.61
N ASP A 156 19.59 2.42 -6.28
CA ASP A 156 20.32 3.10 -5.20
C ASP A 156 19.73 2.85 -3.80
N GLY A 157 18.60 2.16 -3.72
CA GLY A 157 17.93 1.83 -2.47
C GLY A 157 17.04 2.91 -1.88
N HIS A 158 16.92 4.09 -2.51
CA HIS A 158 16.12 5.22 -2.02
C HIS A 158 14.66 5.11 -2.45
N PHE A 159 13.76 4.89 -1.48
CA PHE A 159 12.33 4.66 -1.73
C PHE A 159 11.40 5.74 -1.18
N LEU A 160 11.90 6.77 -0.52
CA LEU A 160 11.04 7.79 0.11
C LEU A 160 9.99 8.34 -0.87
N ASN A 161 10.41 8.74 -2.06
CA ASN A 161 9.57 9.42 -3.06
C ASN A 161 8.94 8.47 -4.10
N ARG A 162 9.06 7.15 -3.94
CA ARG A 162 8.54 6.14 -4.89
C ARG A 162 7.15 5.60 -4.52
N GLY A 163 6.57 6.07 -3.42
CA GLY A 163 5.25 5.64 -2.95
C GLY A 163 4.11 6.47 -3.51
N LEU A 164 2.96 5.84 -3.69
CA LEU A 164 1.73 6.47 -4.16
C LEU A 164 1.16 7.44 -3.12
N LYS A 165 0.47 8.49 -3.59
CA LYS A 165 -0.40 9.36 -2.79
C LYS A 165 -1.73 8.66 -2.50
N ASN A 166 -2.55 9.20 -1.58
CA ASN A 166 -3.85 8.64 -1.25
C ASN A 166 -4.74 8.55 -2.51
N CYS A 167 -5.35 7.38 -2.73
CA CYS A 167 -6.13 7.02 -3.92
C CYS A 167 -5.42 7.26 -5.26
N GLU A 168 -4.08 7.34 -5.26
CA GLU A 168 -3.31 7.25 -6.49
C GLU A 168 -3.22 5.79 -6.90
N ILE A 169 -3.28 5.57 -8.21
CA ILE A 169 -3.22 4.26 -8.84
C ILE A 169 -2.02 4.17 -9.79
N LYS A 170 -1.38 3.02 -9.82
CA LYS A 170 -0.34 2.68 -10.80
C LYS A 170 -0.56 1.26 -11.31
N MET A 171 -0.37 1.07 -12.61
CA MET A 171 -0.44 -0.24 -13.26
C MET A 171 0.97 -0.74 -13.57
N TYR A 172 1.16 -2.03 -13.35
CA TYR A 172 2.36 -2.79 -13.73
C TYR A 172 1.96 -4.03 -14.54
N GLU A 173 2.84 -4.50 -15.37
CA GLU A 173 2.70 -5.75 -16.11
C GLU A 173 3.51 -6.86 -15.41
N LEU A 174 2.80 -7.92 -14.94
CA LEU A 174 3.37 -9.04 -14.18
C LEU A 174 3.44 -10.31 -15.03
#